data_94ea2a161835660c1244b858942b5173
#
_entry.id   94ea2a161835660c1244b858942b5173
#
_cell.length_a   1.000
_cell.length_b   1.000
_cell.length_c   1.000
_cell.angle_alpha   90.00
_cell.angle_beta   90.00
_cell.angle_gamma   90.00
#
_symmetry.space_group_name_H-M   'P 1'
#
loop_
_entity.id
_entity.type
_entity.pdbx_description
1 polymer ?
#
loop_
_entity_poly.entity_id
_entity_poly.type
_entity_poly.pdbx_seq_one_letter_code
_entity_poly.pdbx_strand_id
1 'polypeptide(L)'
;MNMHSFRWIRLTAFSALAAAAITSCASAATDFNQVGKQMSLLLQNFHFSRKEFSDELSTKFLETYLRKVDPNKIFFTQQDVDALKRKYGKELDDYLMSGQMMDAAQAMHSLYRQRAMQRISYARDLLKKGGFTFDKDKSIERSRRKTAAWPKDEAEMQQVWKDMVEEQLLSEILRRETVARLAKEQNKPDPLANEKPAEEKLLMRYERIQRNIQETDLEDVAETLLSAVALTYDPHTDYMGARQVDRFKISMG
;
A
#
# COMPACT_ATOMS: atom_id res chain seq x y z
N MET A 1 46.50 -86.21 -7.83
CA MET A 1 46.15 -86.21 -9.24
C MET A 1 44.71 -85.85 -9.35
N ASN A 2 44.38 -84.71 -9.56
CA ASN A 2 43.23 -83.99 -10.12
C ASN A 2 43.01 -82.66 -9.40
N MET A 3 43.43 -81.61 -10.07
CA MET A 3 43.20 -80.24 -9.69
C MET A 3 41.82 -79.83 -10.13
N HIS A 4 40.97 -79.43 -9.19
CA HIS A 4 39.71 -78.74 -9.45
C HIS A 4 39.90 -77.26 -9.50
N SER A 5 39.72 -76.69 -10.69
CA SER A 5 39.76 -75.29 -10.97
C SER A 5 38.48 -74.63 -10.42
N PHE A 6 38.60 -73.73 -9.41
CA PHE A 6 37.51 -72.89 -8.94
C PHE A 6 37.39 -71.67 -9.80
N ARG A 7 36.30 -71.55 -10.54
CA ARG A 7 35.92 -70.36 -11.32
C ARG A 7 35.26 -69.36 -10.37
N TRP A 8 35.89 -68.21 -10.16
CA TRP A 8 35.33 -67.08 -9.50
C TRP A 8 34.35 -66.38 -10.40
N ILE A 9 33.04 -66.37 -10.05
CA ILE A 9 31.99 -65.57 -10.70
C ILE A 9 32.06 -64.17 -10.04
N ARG A 10 32.49 -63.19 -10.83
CA ARG A 10 32.41 -61.79 -10.41
C ARG A 10 30.95 -61.32 -10.58
N LEU A 11 30.24 -61.10 -9.45
CA LEU A 11 28.99 -60.34 -9.46
C LEU A 11 29.34 -58.87 -9.57
N THR A 12 29.03 -58.26 -10.71
CA THR A 12 29.01 -56.79 -10.89
C THR A 12 27.68 -56.31 -10.39
N ALA A 13 27.70 -55.66 -9.21
CA ALA A 13 26.56 -54.96 -8.68
C ALA A 13 26.36 -53.69 -9.52
N PHE A 14 25.27 -53.65 -10.30
CA PHE A 14 24.79 -52.43 -10.95
C PHE A 14 24.13 -51.53 -9.88
N SER A 15 24.86 -50.54 -9.42
CA SER A 15 24.28 -49.45 -8.61
C SER A 15 23.50 -48.53 -9.55
N ALA A 16 22.19 -48.70 -9.63
CA ALA A 16 21.31 -47.74 -10.27
C ALA A 16 21.20 -46.49 -9.38
N LEU A 17 21.91 -45.44 -9.76
CA LEU A 17 21.78 -44.09 -9.18
C LEU A 17 20.45 -43.53 -9.69
N ALA A 18 19.38 -43.65 -8.91
CA ALA A 18 18.14 -42.93 -9.15
C ALA A 18 18.41 -41.45 -8.80
N ALA A 19 18.75 -40.64 -9.79
CA ALA A 19 18.73 -39.18 -9.66
C ALA A 19 17.28 -38.76 -9.54
N ALA A 20 16.80 -38.52 -8.30
CA ALA A 20 15.56 -37.85 -8.05
C ALA A 20 15.69 -36.41 -8.56
N ALA A 21 15.17 -36.14 -9.74
CA ALA A 21 14.97 -34.77 -10.22
C ALA A 21 13.93 -34.11 -9.28
N ILE A 22 14.40 -33.38 -8.30
CA ILE A 22 13.57 -32.44 -7.55
C ILE A 22 13.19 -31.36 -8.54
N THR A 23 12.10 -31.55 -9.26
CA THR A 23 11.41 -30.46 -9.96
C THR A 23 10.89 -29.52 -8.90
N SER A 24 11.70 -28.51 -8.59
CA SER A 24 11.28 -27.34 -7.86
C SER A 24 10.14 -26.71 -8.68
N CYS A 25 8.89 -26.93 -8.29
CA CYS A 25 7.78 -26.13 -8.77
C CYS A 25 8.03 -24.71 -8.26
N ALA A 26 8.85 -23.96 -9.00
CA ALA A 26 8.87 -22.53 -8.86
C ALA A 26 7.45 -22.06 -9.19
N SER A 27 6.70 -21.62 -8.20
CA SER A 27 5.43 -20.94 -8.43
C SER A 27 5.73 -19.80 -9.41
N ALA A 28 5.21 -19.89 -10.62
CA ALA A 28 5.38 -18.83 -11.60
C ALA A 28 4.84 -17.55 -11.00
N ALA A 29 5.65 -16.48 -10.99
CA ALA A 29 5.20 -15.19 -10.52
C ALA A 29 3.94 -14.78 -11.30
N THR A 30 2.94 -14.25 -10.59
CA THR A 30 1.68 -13.82 -11.21
C THR A 30 1.96 -12.72 -12.24
N ASP A 31 1.52 -12.92 -13.46
CA ASP A 31 1.57 -11.90 -14.52
C ASP A 31 0.37 -10.94 -14.34
N PHE A 32 0.57 -9.87 -13.61
CA PHE A 32 -0.47 -8.87 -13.35
C PHE A 32 -0.90 -8.11 -14.62
N ASN A 33 -0.07 -8.04 -15.65
CA ASN A 33 -0.47 -7.48 -16.94
C ASN A 33 -1.55 -8.34 -17.59
N GLN A 34 -1.36 -9.65 -17.54
CA GLN A 34 -2.35 -10.59 -18.04
C GLN A 34 -3.62 -10.61 -17.19
N VAL A 35 -3.48 -10.50 -15.85
CA VAL A 35 -4.62 -10.38 -14.93
C VAL A 35 -5.44 -9.14 -15.25
N GLY A 36 -4.80 -7.98 -15.44
CA GLY A 36 -5.49 -6.73 -15.80
C GLY A 36 -6.27 -6.85 -17.10
N LYS A 37 -5.64 -7.42 -18.13
CA LYS A 37 -6.29 -7.67 -19.43
C LYS A 37 -7.50 -8.61 -19.31
N GLN A 38 -7.35 -9.71 -18.58
CA GLN A 38 -8.46 -10.66 -18.36
C GLN A 38 -9.60 -10.02 -17.56
N MET A 39 -9.30 -9.27 -16.50
CA MET A 39 -10.30 -8.55 -15.73
C MET A 39 -11.05 -7.55 -16.61
N SER A 40 -10.36 -6.79 -17.47
CA SER A 40 -10.99 -5.84 -18.38
C SER A 40 -11.98 -6.53 -19.33
N LEU A 41 -11.59 -7.67 -19.90
CA LEU A 41 -12.47 -8.47 -20.76
C LEU A 41 -13.67 -9.03 -19.99
N LEU A 42 -13.48 -9.49 -18.74
CA LEU A 42 -14.58 -9.99 -17.91
C LEU A 42 -15.57 -8.86 -17.56
N LEU A 43 -15.08 -7.69 -17.21
CA LEU A 43 -15.93 -6.55 -16.88
C LEU A 43 -16.77 -6.11 -18.09
N GLN A 44 -16.17 -5.98 -19.28
CA GLN A 44 -16.87 -5.53 -20.49
C GLN A 44 -17.89 -6.55 -21.01
N ASN A 45 -17.57 -7.85 -20.95
CA ASN A 45 -18.41 -8.86 -21.59
C ASN A 45 -19.39 -9.56 -20.65
N PHE A 46 -19.06 -9.70 -19.36
CA PHE A 46 -19.81 -10.54 -18.43
C PHE A 46 -20.39 -9.79 -17.23
N HIS A 47 -19.86 -8.60 -16.90
CA HIS A 47 -20.46 -7.78 -15.84
C HIS A 47 -21.84 -7.27 -16.29
N PHE A 48 -22.78 -7.13 -15.35
CA PHE A 48 -24.16 -6.75 -15.69
C PHE A 48 -24.25 -5.37 -16.37
N SER A 49 -23.36 -4.42 -16.03
CA SER A 49 -23.36 -3.07 -16.61
C SER A 49 -22.70 -3.00 -18.00
N ARG A 50 -21.83 -3.95 -18.35
CA ARG A 50 -21.15 -4.08 -19.66
C ARG A 50 -20.67 -2.74 -20.26
N LYS A 51 -20.08 -1.88 -19.42
CA LYS A 51 -19.54 -0.60 -19.89
C LYS A 51 -18.29 -0.87 -20.75
N GLU A 52 -18.21 -0.26 -21.92
CA GLU A 52 -16.98 -0.28 -22.71
C GLU A 52 -15.89 0.54 -22.02
N PHE A 53 -14.66 0.08 -22.08
CA PHE A 53 -13.51 0.86 -21.65
C PHE A 53 -13.30 2.01 -22.62
N SER A 54 -13.07 3.20 -22.09
CA SER A 54 -12.99 4.46 -22.84
C SER A 54 -12.19 5.50 -22.05
N ASP A 55 -11.78 6.56 -22.75
CA ASP A 55 -11.12 7.74 -22.14
C ASP A 55 -11.90 8.27 -20.93
N GLU A 56 -13.24 8.29 -21.02
CA GLU A 56 -14.08 8.76 -19.91
C GLU A 56 -13.97 7.81 -18.70
N LEU A 57 -14.02 6.50 -18.94
CA LEU A 57 -13.90 5.51 -17.90
C LEU A 57 -12.47 5.48 -17.33
N SER A 58 -11.46 5.63 -18.19
CA SER A 58 -10.05 5.78 -17.81
C SER A 58 -9.85 6.96 -16.84
N THR A 59 -10.46 8.11 -17.12
CA THR A 59 -10.43 9.27 -16.20
C THR A 59 -10.97 8.92 -14.82
N LYS A 60 -12.08 8.19 -14.77
CA LYS A 60 -12.69 7.72 -13.51
C LYS A 60 -11.82 6.68 -12.78
N PHE A 61 -11.14 5.80 -13.53
CA PHE A 61 -10.15 4.86 -12.94
C PHE A 61 -9.06 5.61 -12.20
N LEU A 62 -8.47 6.62 -12.84
CA LEU A 62 -7.44 7.44 -12.23
C LEU A 62 -7.95 8.19 -10.99
N GLU A 63 -9.13 8.77 -11.05
CA GLU A 63 -9.74 9.47 -9.90
C GLU A 63 -9.99 8.53 -8.72
N THR A 64 -10.45 7.30 -9.01
CA THR A 64 -10.66 6.29 -7.97
C THR A 64 -9.34 5.79 -7.40
N TYR A 65 -8.31 5.59 -8.24
CA TYR A 65 -6.95 5.27 -7.81
C TYR A 65 -6.39 6.34 -6.86
N LEU A 66 -6.46 7.62 -7.24
CA LEU A 66 -5.99 8.73 -6.41
C LEU A 66 -6.71 8.79 -5.06
N ARG A 67 -8.03 8.58 -5.02
CA ARG A 67 -8.78 8.50 -3.76
C ARG A 67 -8.36 7.31 -2.90
N LYS A 68 -7.95 6.21 -3.52
CA LYS A 68 -7.53 5.00 -2.81
C LYS A 68 -6.15 5.16 -2.18
N VAL A 69 -5.20 5.75 -2.90
CA VAL A 69 -3.82 5.92 -2.40
C VAL A 69 -3.64 7.15 -1.52
N ASP A 70 -4.40 8.21 -1.73
CA ASP A 70 -4.31 9.46 -0.97
C ASP A 70 -5.72 10.03 -0.63
N PRO A 71 -6.50 9.30 0.20
CA PRO A 71 -7.88 9.68 0.51
C PRO A 71 -8.00 11.02 1.25
N ASN A 72 -6.94 11.45 1.94
CA ASN A 72 -6.90 12.69 2.70
C ASN A 72 -6.15 13.81 1.97
N LYS A 73 -5.67 13.57 0.75
CA LYS A 73 -4.94 14.55 -0.06
C LYS A 73 -3.77 15.19 0.67
N ILE A 74 -2.93 14.33 1.26
CA ILE A 74 -1.78 14.73 2.08
C ILE A 74 -0.43 14.35 1.46
N PHE A 75 -0.44 13.62 0.35
CA PHE A 75 0.81 13.22 -0.32
C PHE A 75 1.01 13.98 -1.63
N PHE A 76 0.02 13.99 -2.53
CA PHE A 76 0.09 14.66 -3.82
C PHE A 76 -0.25 16.14 -3.73
N THR A 77 0.46 16.95 -4.50
CA THR A 77 0.04 18.32 -4.82
C THR A 77 -0.91 18.33 -6.02
N GLN A 78 -1.59 19.45 -6.24
CA GLN A 78 -2.40 19.64 -7.45
C GLN A 78 -1.57 19.46 -8.73
N GLN A 79 -0.31 19.92 -8.72
CA GLN A 79 0.62 19.76 -9.83
C GLN A 79 0.91 18.28 -10.15
N ASP A 80 1.09 17.45 -9.11
CA ASP A 80 1.27 15.99 -9.27
C ASP A 80 0.03 15.35 -9.89
N VAL A 81 -1.15 15.71 -9.38
CA VAL A 81 -2.44 15.21 -9.89
C VAL A 81 -2.65 15.60 -11.33
N ASP A 82 -2.35 16.85 -11.70
CA ASP A 82 -2.48 17.33 -13.07
C ASP A 82 -1.49 16.62 -14.02
N ALA A 83 -0.28 16.33 -13.54
CA ALA A 83 0.69 15.55 -14.32
C ALA A 83 0.21 14.10 -14.54
N LEU A 84 -0.35 13.46 -13.51
CA LEU A 84 -0.95 12.12 -13.62
C LEU A 84 -2.15 12.13 -14.56
N LYS A 85 -3.04 13.14 -14.47
CA LYS A 85 -4.19 13.29 -15.36
C LYS A 85 -3.78 13.47 -16.82
N ARG A 86 -2.76 14.28 -17.09
CA ARG A 86 -2.26 14.46 -18.46
C ARG A 86 -1.68 13.18 -19.04
N LYS A 87 -1.00 12.36 -18.22
CA LYS A 87 -0.31 11.18 -18.72
C LYS A 87 -1.19 9.93 -18.76
N TYR A 88 -2.06 9.76 -17.79
CA TYR A 88 -2.81 8.53 -17.60
C TYR A 88 -4.34 8.70 -17.64
N GLY A 89 -4.83 9.95 -17.62
CA GLY A 89 -6.26 10.20 -17.47
C GLY A 89 -7.13 9.62 -18.59
N LYS A 90 -6.56 9.44 -19.78
CA LYS A 90 -7.26 8.87 -20.94
C LYS A 90 -6.64 7.56 -21.43
N GLU A 91 -5.60 7.07 -20.78
CA GLU A 91 -4.76 5.97 -21.29
C GLU A 91 -4.85 4.71 -20.44
N LEU A 92 -5.47 4.75 -19.23
CA LEU A 92 -5.48 3.59 -18.34
C LEU A 92 -6.26 2.41 -18.91
N ASP A 93 -7.31 2.65 -19.67
CA ASP A 93 -8.05 1.62 -20.37
C ASP A 93 -7.18 0.92 -21.44
N ASP A 94 -6.38 1.69 -22.20
CA ASP A 94 -5.43 1.17 -23.17
C ASP A 94 -4.32 0.35 -22.50
N TYR A 95 -3.74 0.84 -21.40
CA TYR A 95 -2.77 0.08 -20.62
C TYR A 95 -3.33 -1.26 -20.12
N LEU A 96 -4.58 -1.28 -19.67
CA LEU A 96 -5.28 -2.49 -19.24
C LEU A 96 -5.52 -3.44 -20.40
N MET A 97 -6.09 -2.95 -21.50
CA MET A 97 -6.45 -3.76 -22.67
C MET A 97 -5.24 -4.29 -23.44
N SER A 98 -4.15 -3.52 -23.51
CA SER A 98 -2.90 -3.96 -24.14
C SER A 98 -2.11 -4.97 -23.30
N GLY A 99 -2.41 -5.10 -22.00
CA GLY A 99 -1.63 -5.93 -21.09
C GLY A 99 -0.33 -5.26 -20.66
N GLN A 100 -0.37 -3.94 -20.45
CA GLN A 100 0.75 -3.10 -19.98
C GLN A 100 0.40 -2.31 -18.72
N MET A 101 -0.63 -2.75 -17.98
CA MET A 101 -1.12 -2.01 -16.82
C MET A 101 -0.05 -1.78 -15.74
N MET A 102 0.92 -2.70 -15.60
CA MET A 102 1.97 -2.59 -14.59
C MET A 102 2.91 -1.41 -14.85
N ASP A 103 3.10 -0.98 -16.10
CA ASP A 103 3.91 0.20 -16.42
C ASP A 103 3.28 1.46 -15.84
N ALA A 104 1.95 1.61 -15.99
CA ALA A 104 1.21 2.72 -15.39
C ALA A 104 1.14 2.59 -13.86
N ALA A 105 0.80 1.41 -13.34
CA ALA A 105 0.66 1.15 -11.91
C ALA A 105 1.97 1.44 -11.14
N GLN A 106 3.10 0.93 -11.62
CA GLN A 106 4.42 1.15 -11.01
C GLN A 106 4.85 2.62 -11.09
N ALA A 107 4.62 3.29 -12.21
CA ALA A 107 4.97 4.71 -12.37
C ALA A 107 4.15 5.61 -11.43
N MET A 108 2.83 5.38 -11.34
CA MET A 108 1.96 6.12 -10.42
C MET A 108 2.32 5.84 -8.95
N HIS A 109 2.56 4.57 -8.61
CA HIS A 109 2.99 4.17 -7.26
C HIS A 109 4.37 4.73 -6.89
N SER A 110 5.31 4.77 -7.84
CA SER A 110 6.65 5.35 -7.61
C SER A 110 6.57 6.83 -7.26
N LEU A 111 5.69 7.58 -7.92
CA LEU A 111 5.44 8.99 -7.56
C LEU A 111 4.82 9.09 -6.16
N TYR A 112 3.81 8.27 -5.85
CA TYR A 112 3.22 8.21 -4.50
C TYR A 112 4.29 7.95 -3.44
N ARG A 113 5.10 6.90 -3.63
CA ARG A 113 6.18 6.52 -2.72
C ARG A 113 7.19 7.67 -2.53
N GLN A 114 7.61 8.31 -3.60
CA GLN A 114 8.51 9.45 -3.55
C GLN A 114 7.93 10.59 -2.70
N ARG A 115 6.68 10.98 -2.96
CA ARG A 115 6.00 12.03 -2.21
C ARG A 115 5.81 11.66 -0.75
N ALA A 116 5.35 10.46 -0.48
CA ALA A 116 5.16 9.98 0.89
C ALA A 116 6.47 10.00 1.70
N MET A 117 7.59 9.57 1.10
CA MET A 117 8.90 9.65 1.76
C MET A 117 9.30 11.09 2.08
N GLN A 118 9.10 12.03 1.15
CA GLN A 118 9.38 13.46 1.37
C GLN A 118 8.54 14.01 2.54
N ARG A 119 7.25 13.69 2.59
CA ARG A 119 6.33 14.15 3.65
C ARG A 119 6.71 13.57 5.02
N ILE A 120 6.98 12.28 5.08
CA ILE A 120 7.38 11.61 6.32
C ILE A 120 8.73 12.15 6.82
N SER A 121 9.68 12.39 5.93
CA SER A 121 10.95 13.03 6.32
C SER A 121 10.71 14.41 6.94
N TYR A 122 9.92 15.24 6.27
CA TYR A 122 9.56 16.57 6.78
C TYR A 122 8.90 16.52 8.17
N ALA A 123 7.94 15.61 8.37
CA ALA A 123 7.28 15.44 9.66
C ALA A 123 8.26 15.03 10.78
N ARG A 124 9.19 14.12 10.46
CA ARG A 124 10.22 13.67 11.40
C ARG A 124 11.20 14.79 11.74
N ASP A 125 11.57 15.62 10.77
CA ASP A 125 12.46 16.77 11.00
C ASP A 125 11.78 17.83 11.86
N LEU A 126 10.47 18.09 11.67
CA LEU A 126 9.69 18.96 12.55
C LEU A 126 9.68 18.46 13.99
N LEU A 127 9.41 17.15 14.19
CA LEU A 127 9.37 16.56 15.53
C LEU A 127 10.73 16.61 16.22
N LYS A 128 11.83 16.36 15.50
CA LYS A 128 13.20 16.45 16.03
C LYS A 128 13.59 17.88 16.39
N LYS A 129 13.17 18.85 15.57
CA LYS A 129 13.42 20.27 15.84
C LYS A 129 12.69 20.76 17.08
N GLY A 130 11.50 20.21 17.36
CA GLY A 130 10.67 20.63 18.47
C GLY A 130 10.20 22.08 18.37
N GLY A 131 9.93 22.69 19.54
CA GLY A 131 9.53 24.11 19.62
C GLY A 131 8.08 24.37 19.19
N PHE A 132 7.22 23.37 19.33
CA PHE A 132 5.79 23.52 19.05
C PHE A 132 5.13 24.43 20.08
N THR A 133 4.37 25.40 19.57
CA THR A 133 3.50 26.28 20.38
C THR A 133 2.08 26.01 19.96
N PHE A 134 1.24 25.64 20.93
CA PHE A 134 -0.16 25.32 20.66
C PHE A 134 -1.02 26.57 20.89
N ASP A 135 -1.55 27.12 19.81
CA ASP A 135 -2.47 28.25 19.83
C ASP A 135 -3.87 27.73 20.19
N LYS A 136 -4.45 28.31 21.26
CA LYS A 136 -5.78 27.94 21.76
C LYS A 136 -6.91 28.31 20.78
N ASP A 137 -6.68 29.33 19.97
CA ASP A 137 -7.68 29.82 19.00
C ASP A 137 -7.58 29.11 17.64
N LYS A 138 -6.54 28.28 17.43
CA LYS A 138 -6.38 27.52 16.21
C LYS A 138 -7.23 26.25 16.23
N SER A 139 -8.18 26.16 15.32
CA SER A 139 -8.99 24.97 15.10
C SER A 139 -8.57 24.25 13.80
N ILE A 140 -8.32 22.95 13.88
CA ILE A 140 -8.01 22.09 12.72
C ILE A 140 -9.13 21.08 12.53
N GLU A 141 -9.86 21.21 11.43
CA GLU A 141 -10.96 20.30 11.13
C GLU A 141 -10.49 19.14 10.26
N ARG A 142 -10.27 17.98 10.88
CA ARG A 142 -9.78 16.75 10.22
C ARG A 142 -10.69 16.26 9.09
N SER A 143 -12.00 16.37 9.26
CA SER A 143 -13.00 15.89 8.29
C SER A 143 -12.91 16.63 6.96
N ARG A 144 -12.46 17.88 6.95
CA ARG A 144 -12.35 18.71 5.75
C ARG A 144 -11.31 18.21 4.75
N ARG A 145 -10.27 17.46 5.17
CA ARG A 145 -9.22 17.03 4.24
C ARG A 145 -9.74 16.12 3.13
N LYS A 146 -10.70 15.22 3.40
CA LYS A 146 -11.28 14.33 2.38
C LYS A 146 -11.98 15.11 1.26
N THR A 147 -12.64 16.21 1.59
CA THR A 147 -13.40 17.04 0.64
C THR A 147 -12.64 18.28 0.16
N ALA A 148 -11.51 18.62 0.78
CA ALA A 148 -10.68 19.75 0.38
C ALA A 148 -10.08 19.55 -1.02
N ALA A 149 -9.67 20.65 -1.67
CA ALA A 149 -8.83 20.59 -2.85
C ALA A 149 -7.45 19.97 -2.52
N TRP A 150 -6.76 19.49 -3.52
CA TRP A 150 -5.35 19.12 -3.40
C TRP A 150 -4.53 20.38 -3.05
N PRO A 151 -3.52 20.27 -2.16
CA PRO A 151 -2.61 21.39 -1.92
C PRO A 151 -2.00 21.86 -3.25
N LYS A 152 -2.02 23.17 -3.47
CA LYS A 152 -1.64 23.77 -4.74
C LYS A 152 -0.19 23.45 -5.12
N ASP A 153 0.69 23.57 -4.14
CA ASP A 153 2.14 23.47 -4.30
C ASP A 153 2.80 22.89 -3.04
N GLU A 154 4.12 22.83 -3.06
CA GLU A 154 4.92 22.29 -1.98
C GLU A 154 4.79 23.12 -0.67
N ALA A 155 4.67 24.44 -0.79
CA ALA A 155 4.55 25.31 0.38
C ALA A 155 3.23 25.07 1.14
N GLU A 156 2.12 24.97 0.40
CA GLU A 156 0.82 24.62 0.99
C GLU A 156 0.83 23.20 1.58
N MET A 157 1.46 22.25 0.89
CA MET A 157 1.60 20.90 1.39
C MET A 157 2.41 20.84 2.68
N GLN A 158 3.50 21.59 2.80
CA GLN A 158 4.28 21.67 4.02
C GLN A 158 3.46 22.26 5.17
N GLN A 159 2.62 23.25 4.91
CA GLN A 159 1.72 23.80 5.93
C GLN A 159 0.69 22.76 6.38
N VAL A 160 0.09 22.00 5.45
CA VAL A 160 -0.82 20.88 5.78
C VAL A 160 -0.14 19.86 6.71
N TRP A 161 1.10 19.49 6.40
CA TRP A 161 1.84 18.53 7.23
C TRP A 161 2.25 19.12 8.59
N LYS A 162 2.65 20.39 8.61
CA LYS A 162 2.94 21.07 9.87
C LYS A 162 1.73 21.08 10.79
N ASP A 163 0.57 21.50 10.29
CA ASP A 163 -0.68 21.52 11.05
C ASP A 163 -1.08 20.12 11.53
N MET A 164 -0.89 19.09 10.70
CA MET A 164 -1.19 17.70 11.04
C MET A 164 -0.24 17.17 12.14
N VAL A 165 1.04 17.47 12.08
CA VAL A 165 2.02 17.06 13.09
C VAL A 165 1.74 17.75 14.42
N GLU A 166 1.49 19.06 14.40
CA GLU A 166 1.11 19.84 15.61
C GLU A 166 -0.15 19.25 16.26
N GLU A 167 -1.17 18.97 15.48
CA GLU A 167 -2.43 18.40 15.95
C GLU A 167 -2.25 17.00 16.54
N GLN A 168 -1.48 16.13 15.87
CA GLN A 168 -1.21 14.79 16.39
C GLN A 168 -0.40 14.82 17.68
N LEU A 169 0.58 15.73 17.77
CA LEU A 169 1.40 15.90 18.97
C LEU A 169 0.54 16.42 20.14
N LEU A 170 -0.26 17.46 19.91
CA LEU A 170 -1.18 17.97 20.91
C LEU A 170 -2.17 16.90 21.39
N SER A 171 -2.74 16.13 20.48
CA SER A 171 -3.66 15.04 20.82
C SER A 171 -3.01 14.00 21.72
N GLU A 172 -1.74 13.65 21.46
CA GLU A 172 -1.02 12.67 22.28
C GLU A 172 -0.66 13.24 23.67
N ILE A 173 -0.29 14.53 23.76
CA ILE A 173 -0.04 15.22 25.03
C ILE A 173 -1.32 15.26 25.88
N LEU A 174 -2.43 15.74 25.31
CA LEU A 174 -3.72 15.83 26.00
C LEU A 174 -4.25 14.46 26.44
N ARG A 175 -4.04 13.42 25.65
CA ARG A 175 -4.38 12.05 26.04
C ARG A 175 -3.63 11.64 27.30
N ARG A 176 -2.33 11.91 27.38
CA ARG A 176 -1.49 11.57 28.53
C ARG A 176 -1.90 12.33 29.77
N GLU A 177 -2.06 13.63 29.64
CA GLU A 177 -2.51 14.48 30.75
C GLU A 177 -3.87 14.04 31.30
N THR A 178 -4.80 13.71 30.41
CA THR A 178 -6.13 13.23 30.78
C THR A 178 -6.07 11.91 31.55
N VAL A 179 -5.29 10.95 31.07
CA VAL A 179 -5.14 9.63 31.72
C VAL A 179 -4.47 9.77 33.07
N ALA A 180 -3.40 10.56 33.17
CA ALA A 180 -2.71 10.82 34.44
C ALA A 180 -3.63 11.50 35.46
N ARG A 181 -4.42 12.49 35.04
CA ARG A 181 -5.40 13.17 35.90
C ARG A 181 -6.46 12.20 36.42
N LEU A 182 -7.06 11.38 35.54
CA LEU A 182 -8.08 10.41 35.91
C LEU A 182 -7.52 9.32 36.85
N ALA A 183 -6.29 8.86 36.65
CA ALA A 183 -5.62 7.92 37.54
C ALA A 183 -5.45 8.55 38.95
N LYS A 184 -5.01 9.80 39.02
CA LYS A 184 -4.86 10.53 40.27
C LYS A 184 -6.21 10.74 41.01
N GLU A 185 -7.26 11.10 40.29
CA GLU A 185 -8.63 11.25 40.85
C GLU A 185 -9.15 9.93 41.44
N GLN A 186 -8.75 8.76 40.83
CA GLN A 186 -9.13 7.45 41.31
C GLN A 186 -8.16 6.82 42.30
N ASN A 187 -7.14 7.57 42.76
CA ASN A 187 -6.04 7.05 43.61
C ASN A 187 -5.37 5.79 43.03
N LYS A 188 -5.20 5.72 41.71
CA LYS A 188 -4.53 4.63 40.99
C LYS A 188 -3.20 5.12 40.42
N PRO A 189 -2.23 4.20 40.18
CA PRO A 189 -1.01 4.54 39.46
C PRO A 189 -1.36 4.97 38.04
N ASP A 190 -0.59 5.92 37.48
CA ASP A 190 -0.74 6.30 36.08
C ASP A 190 -0.34 5.14 35.17
N PRO A 191 -1.27 4.60 34.36
CA PRO A 191 -0.97 3.48 33.46
C PRO A 191 -0.02 3.87 32.32
N LEU A 192 0.19 5.18 32.08
CA LEU A 192 1.06 5.71 31.04
C LEU A 192 2.41 6.23 31.57
N ALA A 193 2.69 6.06 32.87
CA ALA A 193 3.91 6.59 33.49
C ALA A 193 5.21 6.13 32.80
N ASN A 194 5.22 4.92 32.23
CA ASN A 194 6.37 4.34 31.54
C ASN A 194 6.29 4.44 30.02
N GLU A 195 5.29 5.14 29.46
CA GLU A 195 5.22 5.34 28.02
C GLU A 195 6.27 6.36 27.54
N LYS A 196 6.76 6.13 26.32
CA LYS A 196 7.69 7.04 25.65
C LYS A 196 7.09 8.46 25.50
N PRO A 197 7.90 9.52 25.45
CA PRO A 197 7.43 10.87 25.16
C PRO A 197 6.54 10.94 23.91
N ALA A 198 5.65 11.95 23.86
CA ALA A 198 4.69 12.08 22.76
C ALA A 198 5.39 12.20 21.41
N GLU A 199 6.46 12.98 21.33
CA GLU A 199 7.28 13.15 20.13
C GLU A 199 7.91 11.84 19.68
N GLU A 200 8.44 11.04 20.60
CA GLU A 200 9.05 9.75 20.28
C GLU A 200 8.02 8.75 19.77
N LYS A 201 6.81 8.75 20.34
CA LYS A 201 5.70 7.92 19.85
C LYS A 201 5.30 8.28 18.42
N LEU A 202 5.25 9.58 18.10
CA LEU A 202 4.95 10.03 16.77
C LEU A 202 6.08 9.65 15.78
N LEU A 203 7.34 9.83 16.17
CA LEU A 203 8.49 9.40 15.37
C LEU A 203 8.40 7.92 15.03
N MET A 204 8.14 7.06 16.01
CA MET A 204 7.96 5.62 15.79
C MET A 204 6.77 5.31 14.87
N ARG A 205 5.68 6.07 14.96
CA ARG A 205 4.53 5.95 14.05
C ARG A 205 4.93 6.26 12.62
N TYR A 206 5.64 7.36 12.39
CA TYR A 206 6.10 7.74 11.05
C TYR A 206 7.13 6.76 10.49
N GLU A 207 8.01 6.20 11.32
CA GLU A 207 8.95 5.15 10.91
C GLU A 207 8.23 3.87 10.48
N ARG A 208 7.16 3.49 11.18
CA ARG A 208 6.33 2.34 10.78
C ARG A 208 5.62 2.59 9.45
N ILE A 209 5.03 3.79 9.27
CA ILE A 209 4.40 4.17 8.00
C ILE A 209 5.42 4.13 6.86
N GLN A 210 6.62 4.67 7.10
CA GLN A 210 7.72 4.64 6.14
C GLN A 210 8.08 3.22 5.73
N ARG A 211 8.27 2.31 6.68
CA ARG A 211 8.55 0.90 6.39
C ARG A 211 7.43 0.25 5.57
N ASN A 212 6.19 0.41 5.96
CA ASN A 212 5.06 -0.17 5.23
C ASN A 212 5.03 0.28 3.77
N ILE A 213 5.31 1.56 3.49
CA ILE A 213 5.37 2.08 2.11
C ILE A 213 6.59 1.52 1.36
N GLN A 214 7.72 1.32 2.05
CA GLN A 214 8.93 0.73 1.44
C GLN A 214 8.77 -0.75 1.12
N GLU A 215 8.01 -1.47 1.92
CA GLU A 215 7.75 -2.91 1.82
C GLU A 215 6.61 -3.25 0.85
N THR A 216 5.90 -2.25 0.32
CA THR A 216 4.87 -2.46 -0.71
C THR A 216 5.47 -3.18 -1.91
N ASP A 217 4.95 -4.36 -2.24
CA ASP A 217 5.42 -5.19 -3.34
C ASP A 217 4.60 -4.96 -4.63
N LEU A 218 4.99 -5.66 -5.70
CA LEU A 218 4.34 -5.53 -7.01
C LEU A 218 2.89 -6.05 -7.00
N GLU A 219 2.56 -7.01 -6.14
CA GLU A 219 1.20 -7.51 -5.97
C GLU A 219 0.31 -6.40 -5.37
N ASP A 220 0.76 -5.75 -4.29
CA ASP A 220 0.02 -4.64 -3.66
C ASP A 220 -0.19 -3.46 -4.64
N VAL A 221 0.83 -3.17 -5.48
CA VAL A 221 0.75 -2.14 -6.52
C VAL A 221 -0.31 -2.50 -7.56
N ALA A 222 -0.29 -3.74 -8.05
CA ALA A 222 -1.27 -4.24 -9.01
C ALA A 222 -2.69 -4.24 -8.42
N GLU A 223 -2.85 -4.79 -7.20
CA GLU A 223 -4.13 -4.82 -6.50
C GLU A 223 -4.75 -3.43 -6.33
N THR A 224 -3.91 -2.43 -6.02
CA THR A 224 -4.39 -1.06 -5.84
C THR A 224 -5.04 -0.51 -7.12
N LEU A 225 -4.42 -0.73 -8.28
CA LEU A 225 -5.00 -0.28 -9.55
C LEU A 225 -6.19 -1.14 -9.98
N LEU A 226 -6.09 -2.46 -9.90
CA LEU A 226 -7.18 -3.38 -10.27
C LEU A 226 -8.43 -3.15 -9.43
N SER A 227 -8.27 -2.94 -8.11
CA SER A 227 -9.36 -2.58 -7.21
C SER A 227 -9.97 -1.21 -7.55
N ALA A 228 -9.14 -0.22 -7.95
CA ALA A 228 -9.66 1.07 -8.39
C ALA A 228 -10.51 0.96 -9.68
N VAL A 229 -10.08 0.12 -10.61
CA VAL A 229 -10.84 -0.19 -11.85
C VAL A 229 -12.16 -0.88 -11.51
N ALA A 230 -12.13 -1.92 -10.69
CA ALA A 230 -13.31 -2.67 -10.29
C ALA A 230 -14.35 -1.77 -9.59
N LEU A 231 -13.93 -1.01 -8.57
CA LEU A 231 -14.79 -0.07 -7.83
C LEU A 231 -15.38 1.05 -8.70
N THR A 232 -14.66 1.47 -9.75
CA THR A 232 -15.17 2.46 -10.69
C THR A 232 -16.24 1.88 -11.59
N TYR A 233 -16.09 0.61 -11.92
CA TYR A 233 -17.02 -0.11 -12.78
C TYR A 233 -18.37 -0.32 -12.08
N ASP A 234 -18.32 -0.74 -10.82
CA ASP A 234 -19.46 -0.89 -9.91
C ASP A 234 -18.98 -0.82 -8.45
N PRO A 235 -19.67 -0.05 -7.57
CA PRO A 235 -19.27 0.11 -6.16
C PRO A 235 -19.29 -1.18 -5.33
N HIS A 236 -19.92 -2.25 -5.80
CA HIS A 236 -19.97 -3.57 -5.15
C HIS A 236 -18.99 -4.57 -5.75
N THR A 237 -18.26 -4.19 -6.79
CA THR A 237 -17.24 -5.02 -7.44
C THR A 237 -15.87 -4.62 -6.92
N ASP A 238 -15.09 -5.58 -6.43
CA ASP A 238 -13.70 -5.35 -6.00
C ASP A 238 -12.79 -6.44 -6.55
N TYR A 239 -11.52 -6.14 -6.66
CA TYR A 239 -10.46 -7.09 -6.96
C TYR A 239 -9.75 -7.48 -5.67
N MET A 240 -9.65 -8.77 -5.42
CA MET A 240 -8.90 -9.33 -4.30
C MET A 240 -7.78 -10.21 -4.83
N GLY A 241 -6.54 -9.92 -4.48
CA GLY A 241 -5.42 -10.81 -4.71
C GLY A 241 -5.45 -12.04 -3.83
N ALA A 242 -4.61 -13.02 -4.12
CA ALA A 242 -4.61 -14.30 -3.41
C ALA A 242 -4.48 -14.14 -1.89
N ARG A 243 -3.59 -13.26 -1.43
CA ARG A 243 -3.39 -12.98 0.00
C ARG A 243 -4.62 -12.34 0.67
N GLN A 244 -5.37 -11.52 -0.05
CA GLN A 244 -6.60 -10.90 0.47
C GLN A 244 -7.72 -11.92 0.54
N VAL A 245 -7.86 -12.78 -0.47
CA VAL A 245 -8.84 -13.89 -0.48
C VAL A 245 -8.61 -14.83 0.70
N ASP A 246 -7.38 -15.19 1.00
CA ASP A 246 -7.06 -16.06 2.13
C ASP A 246 -7.41 -15.40 3.48
N ARG A 247 -7.08 -14.11 3.64
CA ARG A 247 -7.49 -13.34 4.84
C ARG A 247 -9.01 -13.24 4.96
N PHE A 248 -9.69 -13.03 3.85
CA PHE A 248 -11.16 -12.97 3.83
C PHE A 248 -11.77 -14.31 4.26
N LYS A 249 -11.29 -15.44 3.72
CA LYS A 249 -11.74 -16.78 4.13
C LYS A 249 -11.55 -17.02 5.63
N ILE A 250 -10.39 -16.66 6.18
CA ILE A 250 -10.10 -16.79 7.62
C ILE A 250 -11.05 -15.93 8.46
N SER A 251 -11.45 -14.76 7.98
CA SER A 251 -12.36 -13.86 8.70
C SER A 251 -13.83 -14.31 8.67
N MET A 252 -14.18 -15.18 7.72
CA MET A 252 -15.55 -15.69 7.53
C MET A 252 -15.78 -17.08 8.17
N GLY A 253 -14.71 -17.79 8.54
CA GLY A 253 -14.75 -19.14 9.16
C GLY A 253 -14.44 -19.10 10.62
#